data_47622caef6b43c29eb7fd25896d0afe0
#
_entry.id   47622caef6b43c29eb7fd25896d0afe0
#
_cell.length_a   1.000
_cell.length_b   1.000
_cell.length_c   1.000
_cell.angle_alpha   90.00
_cell.angle_beta   90.00
_cell.angle_gamma   90.00
#
_symmetry.space_group_name_H-M   'P 1'
#
loop_
_entity.id
_entity.type
_entity.pdbx_description
1 polymer ?
#
loop_
_entity_poly.entity_id
_entity_poly.type
_entity_poly.pdbx_seq_one_letter_code
_entity_poly.pdbx_strand_id
1 'polypeptide(L)'
;FSEENNKNLSSANSINIGRLIPQIVYYFYAYFRIARKKEKINVVVPTGNFGDILAGYMAKEMGLPIEKLICASNQNNVLEDFIRTGVYDINRPFKKSISPSMDILISSNLERLLYYKLKDCKVIKELMSDLKNKKVYEVHLDMDEFVGESISELETFSGIRSVYDYYDYVIDPHTSVAYGSFRKYQTEHNREKNKVKTLILSTAHPMKFSKTVSKVFGFDFEDENEAIDFLEKELKVKKPEQLKNLK
;
A
#
# COMPACT_ATOMS: atom_id res chain seq x y z
N PHE A 1 22.78 11.90 -22.09
CA PHE A 1 22.90 12.75 -20.89
C PHE A 1 23.92 12.20 -19.89
N SER A 2 23.93 10.89 -19.59
CA SER A 2 24.89 10.27 -18.67
C SER A 2 26.32 10.33 -19.20
N GLU A 3 26.51 9.96 -20.46
CA GLU A 3 27.83 9.99 -21.13
C GLU A 3 28.34 11.42 -21.33
N GLU A 4 27.48 12.32 -21.81
CA GLU A 4 27.82 13.74 -22.06
C GLU A 4 28.23 14.47 -20.78
N ASN A 5 27.68 14.10 -19.63
CA ASN A 5 27.92 14.79 -18.35
C ASN A 5 28.80 13.99 -17.38
N ASN A 6 29.31 12.83 -17.80
CA ASN A 6 30.12 11.93 -16.96
C ASN A 6 29.47 11.62 -15.60
N LYS A 7 28.13 11.34 -15.61
CA LYS A 7 27.32 11.05 -14.42
C LYS A 7 26.84 9.61 -14.45
N ASN A 8 26.99 8.91 -13.36
CA ASN A 8 26.39 7.61 -13.16
C ASN A 8 24.91 7.80 -12.75
N LEU A 9 24.00 7.45 -13.66
CA LEU A 9 22.57 7.52 -13.40
C LEU A 9 22.12 6.26 -12.65
N SER A 10 21.28 6.47 -11.64
CA SER A 10 20.64 5.39 -10.90
C SER A 10 19.12 5.61 -10.84
N SER A 11 18.36 4.56 -10.63
CA SER A 11 16.92 4.64 -10.51
C SER A 11 16.48 4.74 -9.05
N ALA A 12 15.71 5.79 -8.74
CA ALA A 12 14.99 5.92 -7.47
C ALA A 12 13.60 5.25 -7.49
N ASN A 13 13.26 4.53 -8.57
CA ASN A 13 11.99 3.84 -8.72
C ASN A 13 11.85 2.70 -7.68
N SER A 14 10.60 2.38 -7.31
CA SER A 14 10.28 1.29 -6.38
C SER A 14 10.71 -0.11 -6.86
N ILE A 15 11.04 -0.27 -8.15
CA ILE A 15 11.64 -1.50 -8.68
C ILE A 15 13.10 -1.71 -8.20
N ASN A 16 13.76 -0.66 -7.73
CA ASN A 16 15.12 -0.79 -7.20
C ASN A 16 15.09 -1.56 -5.88
N ILE A 17 15.81 -2.69 -5.84
CA ILE A 17 15.90 -3.56 -4.65
C ILE A 17 16.46 -2.82 -3.43
N GLY A 18 17.33 -1.84 -3.63
CA GLY A 18 17.86 -0.97 -2.57
C GLY A 18 16.79 -0.11 -1.88
N ARG A 19 15.61 0.05 -2.49
CA ARG A 19 14.45 0.68 -1.84
C ARG A 19 13.56 -0.32 -1.10
N LEU A 20 13.58 -1.58 -1.51
CA LEU A 20 12.74 -2.61 -0.92
C LEU A 20 13.37 -3.18 0.37
N ILE A 21 14.66 -3.52 0.34
CA ILE A 21 15.34 -4.13 1.48
C ILE A 21 15.21 -3.31 2.78
N PRO A 22 15.43 -1.98 2.80
CA PRO A 22 15.26 -1.20 4.02
C PRO A 22 13.84 -1.23 4.59
N GLN A 23 12.82 -1.46 3.75
CA GLN A 23 11.43 -1.52 4.22
C GLN A 23 11.17 -2.75 5.11
N ILE A 24 11.96 -3.80 5.01
CA ILE A 24 11.87 -4.97 5.90
C ILE A 24 12.00 -4.54 7.36
N VAL A 25 12.86 -3.56 7.64
CA VAL A 25 13.11 -3.05 9.01
C VAL A 25 11.84 -2.50 9.65
N TYR A 26 10.95 -1.88 8.87
CA TYR A 26 9.70 -1.30 9.39
C TYR A 26 8.80 -2.36 10.01
N TYR A 27 8.73 -3.55 9.41
CA TYR A 27 7.93 -4.68 9.91
C TYR A 27 8.47 -5.21 11.23
N PHE A 28 9.79 -5.41 11.34
CA PHE A 28 10.42 -5.83 12.60
C PHE A 28 10.24 -4.77 13.67
N TYR A 29 10.51 -3.50 13.34
CA TYR A 29 10.37 -2.39 14.29
C TYR A 29 8.94 -2.28 14.83
N ALA A 30 7.94 -2.30 13.96
CA ALA A 30 6.54 -2.20 14.36
C ALA A 30 6.10 -3.43 15.16
N TYR A 31 6.50 -4.63 14.73
CA TYR A 31 6.20 -5.86 15.45
C TYR A 31 6.66 -5.81 16.91
N PHE A 32 7.92 -5.46 17.15
CA PHE A 32 8.46 -5.40 18.52
C PHE A 32 7.83 -4.30 19.39
N ARG A 33 7.11 -3.37 18.80
CA ARG A 33 6.36 -2.34 19.53
C ARG A 33 4.98 -2.78 19.96
N ILE A 34 4.32 -3.65 19.20
CA ILE A 34 2.90 -3.99 19.40
C ILE A 34 2.67 -5.43 19.85
N ALA A 35 3.56 -6.35 19.51
CA ALA A 35 3.38 -7.78 19.71
C ALA A 35 4.23 -8.31 20.87
N ARG A 36 3.71 -9.35 21.55
CA ARG A 36 4.48 -10.16 22.47
C ARG A 36 5.35 -11.17 21.71
N LYS A 37 6.32 -11.77 22.37
CA LYS A 37 7.20 -12.78 21.76
C LYS A 37 6.36 -13.91 21.11
N LYS A 38 6.57 -14.14 19.83
CA LYS A 38 5.87 -15.13 19.00
C LYS A 38 4.36 -14.90 18.80
N GLU A 39 3.81 -13.76 19.23
CA GLU A 39 2.43 -13.41 18.95
C GLU A 39 2.27 -13.14 17.45
N LYS A 40 1.31 -13.81 16.82
CA LYS A 40 1.02 -13.56 15.41
C LYS A 40 0.29 -12.23 15.22
N ILE A 41 0.63 -11.53 14.15
CA ILE A 41 -0.05 -10.30 13.76
C ILE A 41 -0.50 -10.37 12.29
N ASN A 42 -1.53 -9.61 11.96
CA ASN A 42 -1.83 -9.26 10.57
C ASN A 42 -1.19 -7.92 10.22
N VAL A 43 -0.86 -7.74 8.96
CA VAL A 43 -0.36 -6.46 8.46
C VAL A 43 -1.16 -6.05 7.21
N VAL A 44 -1.71 -4.84 7.24
CA VAL A 44 -2.43 -4.24 6.10
C VAL A 44 -1.51 -3.24 5.42
N VAL A 45 -1.33 -3.40 4.12
CA VAL A 45 -0.38 -2.61 3.35
C VAL A 45 -1.08 -1.91 2.19
N PRO A 46 -1.10 -0.55 2.16
CA PRO A 46 -1.56 0.18 0.98
C PRO A 46 -0.65 -0.17 -0.19
N THR A 47 -1.19 -0.84 -1.20
CA THR A 47 -0.36 -1.50 -2.20
C THR A 47 -0.60 -0.96 -3.61
N GLY A 48 0.47 -0.46 -4.21
CA GLY A 48 0.58 -0.15 -5.63
C GLY A 48 1.58 -1.11 -6.29
N ASN A 49 2.85 -0.73 -6.37
CA ASN A 49 3.93 -1.49 -7.01
C ASN A 49 4.38 -2.76 -6.27
N PHE A 50 3.64 -3.21 -5.26
CA PHE A 50 3.92 -4.42 -4.48
C PHE A 50 5.26 -4.41 -3.71
N GLY A 51 5.97 -3.28 -3.65
CA GLY A 51 7.29 -3.21 -3.00
C GLY A 51 7.22 -3.39 -1.51
N ASP A 52 6.38 -2.62 -0.83
CA ASP A 52 6.27 -2.62 0.62
C ASP A 52 5.70 -3.95 1.15
N ILE A 53 4.61 -4.44 0.58
CA ILE A 53 4.04 -5.74 0.98
C ILE A 53 4.99 -6.92 0.71
N LEU A 54 5.82 -6.84 -0.34
CA LEU A 54 6.87 -7.82 -0.61
C LEU A 54 7.96 -7.77 0.47
N ALA A 55 8.31 -6.59 0.99
CA ALA A 55 9.20 -6.47 2.14
C ALA A 55 8.59 -7.12 3.39
N GLY A 56 7.27 -7.01 3.58
CA GLY A 56 6.53 -7.73 4.62
C GLY A 56 6.59 -9.25 4.44
N TYR A 57 6.45 -9.72 3.21
CA TYR A 57 6.62 -11.14 2.89
C TYR A 57 8.04 -11.62 3.21
N MET A 58 9.07 -10.85 2.82
CA MET A 58 10.45 -11.15 3.17
C MET A 58 10.66 -11.18 4.69
N ALA A 59 10.08 -10.24 5.44
CA ALA A 59 10.15 -10.25 6.90
C ALA A 59 9.52 -11.53 7.49
N LYS A 60 8.39 -11.99 6.95
CA LYS A 60 7.75 -13.27 7.33
C LYS A 60 8.67 -14.45 7.04
N GLU A 61 9.27 -14.52 5.85
CA GLU A 61 10.22 -15.57 5.49
C GLU A 61 11.50 -15.56 6.38
N MET A 62 11.88 -14.40 6.90
CA MET A 62 12.94 -14.25 7.90
C MET A 62 12.49 -14.68 9.31
N GLY A 63 11.25 -15.11 9.50
CA GLY A 63 10.73 -15.64 10.76
C GLY A 63 9.88 -14.66 11.58
N LEU A 64 9.53 -13.48 11.04
CA LEU A 64 8.61 -12.58 11.73
C LEU A 64 7.21 -13.21 11.78
N PRO A 65 6.54 -13.30 12.94
CA PRO A 65 5.25 -13.98 13.07
C PRO A 65 4.09 -13.17 12.45
N ILE A 66 4.10 -13.04 11.12
CA ILE A 66 3.00 -12.46 10.37
C ILE A 66 2.03 -13.57 9.98
N GLU A 67 0.77 -13.45 10.37
CA GLU A 67 -0.28 -14.39 9.98
C GLU A 67 -0.78 -14.10 8.58
N LYS A 68 -1.28 -12.88 8.34
CA LYS A 68 -1.77 -12.42 7.05
C LYS A 68 -1.13 -11.10 6.63
N LEU A 69 -0.84 -11.00 5.35
CA LEU A 69 -0.49 -9.77 4.64
C LEU A 69 -1.72 -9.35 3.81
N ILE A 70 -2.38 -8.30 4.23
CA ILE A 70 -3.59 -7.79 3.57
C ILE A 70 -3.17 -6.74 2.56
N CYS A 71 -3.26 -7.11 1.28
CA CYS A 71 -2.97 -6.25 0.14
C CYS A 71 -4.17 -5.32 -0.08
N ALA A 72 -4.05 -4.10 0.38
CA ALA A 72 -5.08 -3.09 0.22
C ALA A 72 -4.94 -2.37 -1.12
N SER A 73 -5.98 -2.40 -1.94
CA SER A 73 -6.06 -1.75 -3.25
C SER A 73 -7.15 -0.69 -3.27
N ASN A 74 -6.98 0.33 -4.10
CA ASN A 74 -8.07 1.22 -4.47
C ASN A 74 -8.89 0.60 -5.61
N GLN A 75 -9.70 1.40 -6.29
CA GLN A 75 -10.52 0.94 -7.42
C GLN A 75 -9.73 0.36 -8.63
N ASN A 76 -8.38 0.46 -8.63
CA ASN A 76 -7.51 -0.26 -9.56
C ASN A 76 -7.10 -1.61 -8.92
N ASN A 77 -8.05 -2.51 -8.79
CA ASN A 77 -8.00 -3.69 -7.92
C ASN A 77 -7.39 -4.96 -8.58
N VAL A 78 -6.48 -4.80 -9.54
CA VAL A 78 -5.83 -5.93 -10.23
C VAL A 78 -5.16 -6.91 -9.26
N LEU A 79 -4.54 -6.37 -8.19
CA LEU A 79 -3.86 -7.20 -7.18
C LEU A 79 -4.84 -8.00 -6.32
N GLU A 80 -6.00 -7.42 -5.95
CA GLU A 80 -7.06 -8.15 -5.25
C GLU A 80 -7.52 -9.34 -6.08
N ASP A 81 -7.88 -9.11 -7.35
CA ASP A 81 -8.34 -10.16 -8.25
C ASP A 81 -7.28 -11.24 -8.42
N PHE A 82 -6.02 -10.86 -8.61
CA PHE A 82 -4.91 -11.81 -8.74
C PHE A 82 -4.73 -12.68 -7.50
N ILE A 83 -4.74 -12.09 -6.31
CA ILE A 83 -4.58 -12.84 -5.05
C ILE A 83 -5.73 -13.83 -4.86
N ARG A 84 -6.94 -13.46 -5.26
CA ARG A 84 -8.15 -14.29 -5.10
C ARG A 84 -8.27 -15.38 -6.15
N THR A 85 -7.84 -15.14 -7.38
CA THR A 85 -8.15 -16.00 -8.53
C THR A 85 -6.94 -16.62 -9.21
N GLY A 86 -5.74 -16.07 -8.99
CA GLY A 86 -4.54 -16.42 -9.76
C GLY A 86 -4.47 -15.78 -11.15
N VAL A 87 -5.49 -14.99 -11.53
CA VAL A 87 -5.55 -14.30 -12.83
C VAL A 87 -5.12 -12.84 -12.68
N TYR A 88 -4.04 -12.46 -13.36
CA TYR A 88 -3.58 -11.09 -13.44
C TYR A 88 -4.00 -10.48 -14.76
N ASP A 89 -5.06 -9.68 -14.75
CA ASP A 89 -5.67 -9.10 -15.97
C ASP A 89 -5.65 -7.58 -15.93
N ILE A 90 -4.93 -6.98 -16.89
CA ILE A 90 -4.84 -5.53 -17.08
C ILE A 90 -5.73 -5.01 -18.23
N ASN A 91 -6.60 -5.86 -18.82
CA ASN A 91 -7.60 -5.46 -19.81
C ASN A 91 -8.78 -4.74 -19.15
N ARG A 92 -8.50 -3.67 -18.45
CA ARG A 92 -9.49 -2.86 -17.74
C ARG A 92 -9.13 -1.38 -17.80
N PRO A 93 -10.13 -0.47 -17.65
CA PRO A 93 -9.84 0.95 -17.65
C PRO A 93 -8.99 1.34 -16.44
N PHE A 94 -7.98 2.15 -16.67
CA PHE A 94 -7.24 2.83 -15.60
C PHE A 94 -8.13 3.90 -14.96
N LYS A 95 -8.19 3.91 -13.62
CA LYS A 95 -8.99 4.86 -12.86
C LYS A 95 -8.08 5.78 -12.04
N LYS A 96 -8.21 7.08 -12.27
CA LYS A 96 -7.54 8.09 -11.46
C LYS A 96 -8.28 8.24 -10.12
N SER A 97 -7.55 8.23 -9.01
CA SER A 97 -8.13 8.30 -7.67
C SER A 97 -7.46 9.32 -6.77
N ILE A 98 -8.00 9.48 -5.56
CA ILE A 98 -7.40 10.32 -4.51
C ILE A 98 -6.21 9.65 -3.80
N SER A 99 -5.90 8.39 -4.11
CA SER A 99 -4.73 7.67 -3.63
C SER A 99 -3.75 7.35 -4.78
N PRO A 100 -3.12 8.38 -5.41
CA PRO A 100 -2.46 8.27 -6.71
C PRO A 100 -1.28 7.31 -6.73
N SER A 101 -0.62 7.04 -5.61
CA SER A 101 0.48 6.06 -5.57
C SER A 101 0.02 4.61 -5.75
N MET A 102 -1.30 4.37 -5.69
CA MET A 102 -1.95 3.08 -5.92
C MET A 102 -2.65 3.01 -7.28
N ASP A 103 -2.63 4.09 -8.07
CA ASP A 103 -3.22 4.15 -9.40
C ASP A 103 -2.31 3.46 -10.41
N ILE A 104 -2.30 2.15 -10.40
CA ILE A 104 -1.50 1.32 -11.29
C ILE A 104 -2.28 0.08 -11.73
N LEU A 105 -1.95 -0.41 -12.92
CA LEU A 105 -2.43 -1.70 -13.43
C LEU A 105 -1.30 -2.74 -13.49
N ILE A 106 -0.04 -2.31 -13.60
CA ILE A 106 1.12 -3.20 -13.62
C ILE A 106 1.94 -2.98 -12.35
N SER A 107 1.97 -3.99 -11.50
CA SER A 107 2.65 -3.98 -10.21
C SER A 107 4.06 -4.56 -10.36
N SER A 108 5.06 -3.70 -10.44
CA SER A 108 6.42 -4.06 -10.88
C SER A 108 7.16 -5.04 -9.95
N ASN A 109 6.83 -5.09 -8.66
CA ASN A 109 7.49 -6.02 -7.73
C ASN A 109 6.74 -7.35 -7.56
N LEU A 110 5.55 -7.51 -8.17
CA LEU A 110 4.82 -8.79 -8.14
C LEU A 110 5.64 -9.89 -8.82
N GLU A 111 6.35 -9.57 -9.89
CA GLU A 111 7.27 -10.50 -10.56
C GLU A 111 8.28 -11.12 -9.60
N ARG A 112 8.75 -10.37 -8.60
CA ARG A 112 9.63 -10.90 -7.56
C ARG A 112 8.94 -11.91 -6.65
N LEU A 113 7.69 -11.66 -6.26
CA LEU A 113 6.89 -12.62 -5.49
C LEU A 113 6.70 -13.91 -6.31
N LEU A 114 6.35 -13.78 -7.59
CA LEU A 114 6.23 -14.94 -8.49
C LEU A 114 7.50 -15.77 -8.50
N TYR A 115 8.67 -15.12 -8.61
CA TYR A 115 9.94 -15.80 -8.56
C TYR A 115 10.20 -16.48 -7.22
N TYR A 116 9.89 -15.83 -6.09
CA TYR A 116 10.02 -16.44 -4.76
C TYR A 116 9.18 -17.72 -4.62
N LYS A 117 7.99 -17.72 -5.20
CA LYS A 117 7.04 -18.85 -5.13
C LYS A 117 7.41 -19.97 -6.11
N LEU A 118 7.71 -19.66 -7.37
CA LEU A 118 7.90 -20.62 -8.45
C LEU A 118 9.34 -21.13 -8.56
N LYS A 119 10.34 -20.31 -8.27
CA LYS A 119 11.78 -20.59 -8.44
C LYS A 119 12.16 -20.98 -9.87
N ASP A 120 11.37 -20.62 -10.86
CA ASP A 120 11.59 -20.93 -12.29
C ASP A 120 11.58 -19.67 -13.16
N CYS A 121 12.76 -19.28 -13.62
CA CYS A 121 12.93 -18.09 -14.48
C CYS A 121 12.28 -18.23 -15.86
N LYS A 122 12.08 -19.48 -16.38
CA LYS A 122 11.45 -19.67 -17.69
C LYS A 122 9.96 -19.37 -17.59
N VAL A 123 9.30 -19.94 -16.58
CA VAL A 123 7.88 -19.65 -16.28
C VAL A 123 7.67 -18.17 -16.07
N ILE A 124 8.52 -17.48 -15.28
CA ILE A 124 8.39 -16.05 -15.07
C ILE A 124 8.49 -15.27 -16.39
N LYS A 125 9.43 -15.60 -17.26
CA LYS A 125 9.56 -14.96 -18.59
C LYS A 125 8.31 -15.16 -19.44
N GLU A 126 7.72 -16.34 -19.41
CA GLU A 126 6.48 -16.64 -20.13
C GLU A 126 5.32 -15.80 -19.60
N LEU A 127 5.11 -15.76 -18.28
CA LEU A 127 4.07 -14.92 -17.65
C LEU A 127 4.24 -13.44 -17.98
N MET A 128 5.47 -12.91 -17.92
CA MET A 128 5.73 -11.51 -18.27
C MET A 128 5.55 -11.24 -19.77
N SER A 129 5.87 -12.22 -20.63
CA SER A 129 5.58 -12.14 -22.08
C SER A 129 4.07 -12.12 -22.33
N ASP A 130 3.32 -12.96 -21.65
CA ASP A 130 1.86 -12.98 -21.75
C ASP A 130 1.24 -11.68 -21.27
N LEU A 131 1.70 -11.14 -20.16
CA LEU A 131 1.26 -9.83 -19.67
C LEU A 131 1.50 -8.72 -20.70
N LYS A 132 2.67 -8.74 -21.35
CA LYS A 132 3.02 -7.75 -22.37
C LYS A 132 2.16 -7.88 -23.64
N ASN A 133 1.92 -9.10 -24.11
CA ASN A 133 1.32 -9.36 -25.42
C ASN A 133 -0.20 -9.57 -25.34
N LYS A 134 -0.67 -10.29 -24.30
CA LYS A 134 -2.08 -10.65 -24.10
C LYS A 134 -2.76 -9.76 -23.05
N LYS A 135 -1.98 -8.99 -22.26
CA LYS A 135 -2.41 -8.18 -21.12
C LYS A 135 -3.05 -8.97 -20.00
N VAL A 136 -2.84 -10.27 -19.98
CA VAL A 136 -3.35 -11.18 -18.96
C VAL A 136 -2.42 -12.39 -18.85
N TYR A 137 -2.29 -12.92 -17.63
CA TYR A 137 -1.77 -14.25 -17.38
C TYR A 137 -2.51 -14.90 -16.21
N GLU A 138 -2.45 -16.23 -16.14
CA GLU A 138 -2.97 -17.04 -15.06
C GLU A 138 -1.86 -17.91 -14.49
N VAL A 139 -1.80 -17.99 -13.17
CA VAL A 139 -0.86 -18.86 -12.45
C VAL A 139 -1.45 -19.28 -11.11
N HIS A 140 -1.41 -20.58 -10.84
CA HIS A 140 -1.86 -21.14 -9.57
C HIS A 140 -0.71 -21.17 -8.56
N LEU A 141 -0.83 -20.38 -7.51
CA LEU A 141 0.14 -20.25 -6.44
C LEU A 141 -0.53 -20.47 -5.08
N ASP A 142 0.22 -21.03 -4.17
CA ASP A 142 -0.16 -20.93 -2.76
C ASP A 142 0.02 -19.47 -2.30
N MET A 143 -1.08 -18.82 -2.03
CA MET A 143 -1.17 -17.41 -1.59
C MET A 143 -1.81 -17.30 -0.20
N ASP A 144 -1.81 -18.35 0.59
CA ASP A 144 -2.50 -18.43 1.89
C ASP A 144 -2.11 -17.31 2.86
N GLU A 145 -0.88 -16.81 2.77
CA GLU A 145 -0.44 -15.68 3.60
C GLU A 145 -0.96 -14.32 3.14
N PHE A 146 -1.46 -14.23 1.90
CA PHE A 146 -2.00 -12.98 1.36
C PHE A 146 -3.54 -12.96 1.39
N VAL A 147 -4.08 -11.76 1.54
CA VAL A 147 -5.49 -11.47 1.34
C VAL A 147 -5.58 -10.22 0.47
N GLY A 148 -6.34 -10.26 -0.60
CA GLY A 148 -6.60 -9.09 -1.44
C GLY A 148 -7.90 -8.43 -1.02
N GLU A 149 -7.87 -7.12 -0.82
CA GLU A 149 -9.05 -6.30 -0.52
C GLU A 149 -8.97 -4.98 -1.28
N SER A 150 -10.11 -4.53 -1.80
CA SER A 150 -10.20 -3.21 -2.41
C SER A 150 -11.38 -2.42 -1.86
N ILE A 151 -11.24 -1.10 -1.89
CA ILE A 151 -12.31 -0.18 -1.52
C ILE A 151 -12.51 0.90 -2.58
N SER A 152 -13.70 1.44 -2.60
CA SER A 152 -14.08 2.55 -3.47
C SER A 152 -13.50 3.89 -2.97
N GLU A 153 -13.58 4.90 -3.82
CA GLU A 153 -13.18 6.26 -3.47
C GLU A 153 -14.06 6.85 -2.36
N LEU A 154 -15.36 6.57 -2.38
CA LEU A 154 -16.28 7.00 -1.32
C LEU A 154 -15.93 6.39 0.04
N GLU A 155 -15.57 5.11 0.07
CA GLU A 155 -15.11 4.44 1.28
C GLU A 155 -13.78 5.02 1.76
N THR A 156 -12.91 5.44 0.82
CA THR A 156 -11.65 6.12 1.16
C THR A 156 -11.91 7.46 1.85
N PHE A 157 -12.82 8.29 1.33
CA PHE A 157 -13.23 9.53 2.02
C PHE A 157 -13.85 9.26 3.39
N SER A 158 -14.77 8.30 3.45
CA SER A 158 -15.41 7.90 4.70
C SER A 158 -14.42 7.37 5.74
N GLY A 159 -13.38 6.67 5.30
CA GLY A 159 -12.32 6.16 6.16
C GLY A 159 -11.52 7.27 6.85
N ILE A 160 -11.12 8.33 6.11
CA ILE A 160 -10.43 9.50 6.69
C ILE A 160 -11.33 10.15 7.74
N ARG A 161 -12.59 10.36 7.42
CA ARG A 161 -13.55 10.98 8.34
C ARG A 161 -13.76 10.12 9.60
N SER A 162 -13.98 8.82 9.43
CA SER A 162 -14.20 7.89 10.54
C SER A 162 -13.03 7.83 11.51
N VAL A 163 -11.80 7.76 10.99
CA VAL A 163 -10.60 7.72 11.84
C VAL A 163 -10.47 9.01 12.66
N TYR A 164 -10.76 10.16 12.04
CA TYR A 164 -10.77 11.42 12.77
C TYR A 164 -11.85 11.47 13.86
N ASP A 165 -13.07 11.11 13.51
CA ASP A 165 -14.21 11.18 14.44
C ASP A 165 -14.06 10.22 15.65
N TYR A 166 -13.44 9.04 15.45
CA TYR A 166 -13.29 8.04 16.51
C TYR A 166 -11.97 8.15 17.30
N TYR A 167 -10.89 8.65 16.66
CA TYR A 167 -9.56 8.60 17.25
C TYR A 167 -8.86 9.96 17.33
N ASP A 168 -9.50 11.04 16.89
CA ASP A 168 -8.90 12.38 16.79
C ASP A 168 -7.55 12.35 16.03
N TYR A 169 -7.51 11.52 14.97
CA TYR A 169 -6.30 11.28 14.17
C TYR A 169 -6.59 11.38 12.68
N VAL A 170 -5.82 12.24 12.00
CA VAL A 170 -5.97 12.43 10.54
C VAL A 170 -5.02 11.51 9.80
N ILE A 171 -5.57 10.69 8.89
CA ILE A 171 -4.82 9.80 8.01
C ILE A 171 -4.84 10.31 6.58
N ASP A 172 -3.84 9.94 5.79
CA ASP A 172 -3.79 10.22 4.35
C ASP A 172 -4.68 9.24 3.54
N PRO A 173 -4.98 9.54 2.26
CA PRO A 173 -5.86 8.68 1.45
C PRO A 173 -5.36 7.24 1.27
N HIS A 174 -4.05 7.01 1.20
CA HIS A 174 -3.50 5.64 1.06
C HIS A 174 -3.68 4.84 2.35
N THR A 175 -3.40 5.47 3.49
CA THR A 175 -3.66 4.87 4.81
C THR A 175 -5.16 4.60 5.00
N SER A 176 -6.02 5.47 4.45
CA SER A 176 -7.47 5.24 4.47
C SER A 176 -7.90 4.05 3.63
N VAL A 177 -7.28 3.82 2.48
CA VAL A 177 -7.51 2.58 1.71
C VAL A 177 -7.17 1.36 2.53
N ALA A 178 -6.03 1.37 3.22
CA ALA A 178 -5.65 0.26 4.09
C ALA A 178 -6.61 0.09 5.28
N TYR A 179 -7.08 1.18 5.88
CA TYR A 179 -8.06 1.12 6.97
C TYR A 179 -9.41 0.55 6.49
N GLY A 180 -9.92 0.98 5.36
CA GLY A 180 -11.15 0.45 4.78
C GLY A 180 -11.03 -1.03 4.42
N SER A 181 -9.90 -1.44 3.82
CA SER A 181 -9.60 -2.85 3.53
C SER A 181 -9.52 -3.69 4.80
N PHE A 182 -8.95 -3.16 5.89
CA PHE A 182 -8.96 -3.82 7.19
C PHE A 182 -10.39 -4.04 7.71
N ARG A 183 -11.24 -3.03 7.64
CA ARG A 183 -12.63 -3.11 8.08
C ARG A 183 -13.41 -4.16 7.28
N LYS A 184 -13.22 -4.19 5.96
CA LYS A 184 -13.82 -5.18 5.07
C LYS A 184 -13.35 -6.59 5.40
N TYR A 185 -12.04 -6.79 5.56
CA TYR A 185 -11.44 -8.05 5.98
C TYR A 185 -12.02 -8.56 7.32
N GLN A 186 -12.18 -7.67 8.32
CA GLN A 186 -12.78 -8.05 9.60
C GLN A 186 -14.21 -8.55 9.44
N THR A 187 -15.00 -7.90 8.62
CA THR A 187 -16.41 -8.25 8.38
C THR A 187 -16.54 -9.57 7.62
N GLU A 188 -15.82 -9.72 6.50
CA GLU A 188 -15.92 -10.90 5.63
C GLU A 188 -15.42 -12.18 6.30
N HIS A 189 -14.41 -12.08 7.15
CA HIS A 189 -13.82 -13.23 7.83
C HIS A 189 -14.33 -13.46 9.24
N ASN A 190 -15.39 -12.75 9.66
CA ASN A 190 -16.00 -12.84 11.00
C ASN A 190 -14.95 -12.81 12.13
N ARG A 191 -13.92 -11.94 11.94
CA ARG A 191 -12.71 -11.89 12.78
C ARG A 191 -12.91 -11.13 14.10
N GLU A 192 -14.12 -10.68 14.42
CA GLU A 192 -14.44 -10.10 15.74
C GLU A 192 -14.12 -11.07 16.89
N LYS A 193 -14.16 -12.38 16.62
CA LYS A 193 -13.80 -13.43 17.59
C LYS A 193 -12.31 -13.73 17.68
N ASN A 194 -11.53 -13.42 16.66
CA ASN A 194 -10.08 -13.66 16.62
C ASN A 194 -9.33 -12.34 16.89
N LYS A 195 -8.87 -12.17 18.12
CA LYS A 195 -8.15 -10.99 18.59
C LYS A 195 -6.70 -10.90 18.06
N VAL A 196 -6.48 -11.25 16.79
CA VAL A 196 -5.16 -11.05 16.19
C VAL A 196 -4.91 -9.57 15.99
N LYS A 197 -3.85 -9.06 16.59
CA LYS A 197 -3.43 -7.67 16.41
C LYS A 197 -3.16 -7.39 14.94
N THR A 198 -3.62 -6.27 14.46
CA THR A 198 -3.42 -5.86 13.08
C THR A 198 -2.67 -4.55 13.02
N LEU A 199 -1.57 -4.54 12.30
CA LEU A 199 -0.79 -3.35 11.98
C LEU A 199 -1.29 -2.80 10.64
N ILE A 200 -1.63 -1.52 10.59
CA ILE A 200 -1.93 -0.80 9.35
C ILE A 200 -0.75 0.10 9.03
N LEU A 201 -0.13 -0.08 7.88
CA LEU A 201 0.99 0.75 7.46
C LEU A 201 0.49 2.12 6.99
N SER A 202 1.06 3.19 7.58
CA SER A 202 0.85 4.57 7.14
C SER A 202 2.02 4.98 6.25
N THR A 203 1.79 5.04 4.93
CA THR A 203 2.84 5.21 3.93
C THR A 203 3.05 6.65 3.49
N ALA A 204 2.18 7.57 3.91
CA ALA A 204 2.29 8.98 3.61
C ALA A 204 1.78 9.86 4.76
N HIS A 205 2.21 11.11 4.77
CA HIS A 205 1.72 12.11 5.71
C HIS A 205 0.48 12.82 5.13
N PRO A 206 -0.59 13.10 5.90
CA PRO A 206 -1.81 13.74 5.38
C PRO A 206 -1.56 15.11 4.71
N MET A 207 -0.57 15.88 5.15
CA MET A 207 -0.21 17.15 4.50
C MET A 207 0.28 17.01 3.07
N LYS A 208 0.76 15.83 2.65
CA LYS A 208 1.10 15.57 1.24
C LYS A 208 -0.15 15.60 0.34
N PHE A 209 -1.31 15.40 0.93
CA PHE A 209 -2.61 15.37 0.26
C PHE A 209 -3.59 16.36 0.91
N SER A 210 -3.05 17.49 1.36
CA SER A 210 -3.77 18.50 2.15
C SER A 210 -5.11 18.90 1.53
N LYS A 211 -5.14 19.21 0.24
CA LYS A 211 -6.36 19.58 -0.49
C LYS A 211 -7.40 18.45 -0.51
N THR A 212 -6.97 17.21 -0.71
CA THR A 212 -7.85 16.05 -0.70
C THR A 212 -8.39 15.78 0.70
N VAL A 213 -7.54 15.87 1.71
CA VAL A 213 -7.95 15.67 3.11
C VAL A 213 -8.92 16.76 3.56
N SER A 214 -8.66 18.03 3.21
CA SER A 214 -9.56 19.14 3.56
C SER A 214 -10.97 18.98 2.98
N LYS A 215 -11.10 18.40 1.78
CA LYS A 215 -12.41 18.12 1.16
C LYS A 215 -13.27 17.17 1.99
N VAL A 216 -12.65 16.22 2.70
CA VAL A 216 -13.36 15.32 3.63
C VAL A 216 -14.09 16.09 4.73
N PHE A 217 -13.57 17.27 5.10
CA PHE A 217 -14.12 18.15 6.15
C PHE A 217 -14.97 19.28 5.58
N GLY A 218 -15.26 19.25 4.28
CA GLY A 218 -16.12 20.24 3.61
C GLY A 218 -15.42 21.49 3.10
N PHE A 219 -14.07 21.49 3.07
CA PHE A 219 -13.28 22.63 2.61
C PHE A 219 -12.55 22.29 1.30
N ASP A 220 -12.77 23.08 0.26
CA ASP A 220 -12.12 22.93 -1.05
C ASP A 220 -11.20 24.14 -1.29
N PHE A 221 -9.95 24.02 -0.92
CA PHE A 221 -8.94 25.07 -1.10
C PHE A 221 -8.30 24.97 -2.47
N GLU A 222 -8.11 26.12 -3.14
CA GLU A 222 -7.33 26.17 -4.38
C GLU A 222 -5.83 26.23 -4.08
N ASP A 223 -5.42 26.93 -3.04
CA ASP A 223 -4.02 26.99 -2.59
C ASP A 223 -3.70 25.83 -1.63
N GLU A 224 -2.57 25.18 -1.89
CA GLU A 224 -2.07 24.08 -1.07
C GLU A 224 -1.64 24.54 0.32
N ASN A 225 -1.10 25.78 0.45
CA ASN A 225 -0.68 26.32 1.74
C ASN A 225 -1.89 26.59 2.64
N GLU A 226 -3.00 27.08 2.09
CA GLU A 226 -4.26 27.25 2.85
C GLU A 226 -4.78 25.90 3.36
N ALA A 227 -4.72 24.87 2.52
CA ALA A 227 -5.11 23.51 2.93
C ALA A 227 -4.18 22.96 4.01
N ILE A 228 -2.86 23.17 3.92
CA ILE A 228 -1.90 22.76 4.95
C ILE A 228 -2.17 23.52 6.26
N ASP A 229 -2.40 24.82 6.19
CA ASP A 229 -2.73 25.66 7.35
C ASP A 229 -4.02 25.19 8.04
N PHE A 230 -5.03 24.83 7.28
CA PHE A 230 -6.26 24.24 7.80
C PHE A 230 -5.98 22.93 8.57
N LEU A 231 -5.20 22.02 7.97
CA LEU A 231 -4.84 20.77 8.65
C LEU A 231 -4.07 21.01 9.96
N GLU A 232 -3.16 21.99 9.96
CA GLU A 232 -2.36 22.31 11.14
C GLU A 232 -3.19 22.96 12.25
N LYS A 233 -4.01 23.96 11.92
CA LYS A 233 -4.71 24.81 12.89
C LYS A 233 -6.01 24.16 13.38
N GLU A 234 -6.82 23.65 12.46
CA GLU A 234 -8.17 23.13 12.78
C GLU A 234 -8.13 21.64 13.13
N LEU A 235 -7.37 20.84 12.37
CA LEU A 235 -7.28 19.40 12.59
C LEU A 235 -6.07 18.98 13.43
N LYS A 236 -5.26 19.93 13.90
CA LYS A 236 -4.07 19.73 14.76
C LYS A 236 -3.05 18.74 14.19
N VAL A 237 -2.98 18.63 12.89
CA VAL A 237 -1.99 17.78 12.22
C VAL A 237 -0.61 18.42 12.36
N LYS A 238 0.33 17.73 13.01
CA LYS A 238 1.67 18.26 13.26
C LYS A 238 2.44 18.43 11.93
N LYS A 239 2.79 19.64 11.59
CA LYS A 239 3.62 19.95 10.40
C LYS A 239 5.03 19.36 10.56
N PRO A 240 5.51 18.54 9.61
CA PRO A 240 6.87 18.05 9.62
C PRO A 240 7.89 19.19 9.60
N GLU A 241 8.98 19.07 10.36
CA GLU A 241 9.98 20.15 10.46
C GLU A 241 10.61 20.49 9.11
N GLN A 242 10.77 19.50 8.25
CA GLN A 242 11.27 19.68 6.89
C GLN A 242 10.41 20.61 6.04
N LEU A 243 9.10 20.67 6.30
CA LEU A 243 8.18 21.58 5.60
C LEU A 243 8.18 23.00 6.18
N LYS A 244 8.67 23.20 7.41
CA LYS A 244 8.70 24.53 8.05
C LYS A 244 9.70 25.47 7.37
N ASN A 245 10.71 24.93 6.72
CA ASN A 245 11.83 25.68 6.11
C ASN A 245 11.74 25.74 4.57
N LEU A 246 10.70 25.18 3.96
CA LEU A 246 10.44 25.35 2.53
C LEU A 246 9.76 26.71 2.32
N LYS A 247 10.46 27.61 1.62
CA LYS A 247 9.91 28.89 1.14
C LYS A 247 9.31 28.72 -0.24
#